data_aab02dc77b6f58deafe78c0770b6546d
#
_entry.id   aab02dc77b6f58deafe78c0770b6546d
#
_cell.length_a   1.000
_cell.length_b   1.000
_cell.length_c   1.000
_cell.angle_alpha   90.00
_cell.angle_beta   90.00
_cell.angle_gamma   90.00
#
_symmetry.space_group_name_H-M   'P 1'
#
loop_
_entity.id
_entity.type
_entity.pdbx_description
1 polymer ?
#
loop_
_entity_poly.entity_id
_entity_poly.type
_entity_poly.pdbx_seq_one_letter_code
_entity_poly.pdbx_strand_id
1 'polypeptide(L)'
;MRERLAVLASLLALSCGTASATRGSAKAGSSSPPSTDVDTANLTARERSDYNELVRSLLAPCPELPQSISECVERHSACKACLPAALFLRDALSHGRTPPQVEGAFRLRFDPKAVSPIDTTGSPQAGDPKAPVVIVEWADFECPFCARASKFIDEILKNRPGRVRTVFKFFPLSGHPHGELTAAAAAAADLQGKFWPMHDQLFEKQSGGLDEVKIREIARTIGLDLAKFEQDWSSDAVKQKVDKDRTEADHLGLTGTPFIWINGRHVDSHFFNLEDDLLPWIDLEWNLHSESASAK
;
A
#
# COMPACT_ATOMS: atom_id res chain seq x y z
N MET A 1 -31.96 -68.79 -37.03
CA MET A 1 -31.14 -69.90 -36.52
C MET A 1 -30.70 -69.45 -35.16
N ARG A 2 -31.43 -69.78 -34.06
CA ARG A 2 -31.36 -70.93 -33.19
C ARG A 2 -29.90 -71.17 -32.80
N GLU A 3 -29.51 -70.97 -31.53
CA GLU A 3 -29.60 -71.84 -30.36
C GLU A 3 -29.14 -71.06 -29.10
N ARG A 4 -29.77 -70.98 -28.05
CA ARG A 4 -30.13 -71.79 -26.86
C ARG A 4 -28.97 -72.41 -26.09
N LEU A 5 -29.09 -72.25 -24.77
CA LEU A 5 -28.57 -73.01 -23.62
C LEU A 5 -27.24 -72.44 -23.04
N ALA A 6 -26.99 -72.48 -21.74
CA ALA A 6 -27.72 -73.06 -20.60
C ALA A 6 -27.34 -72.31 -19.30
N VAL A 7 -28.23 -72.38 -18.38
CA VAL A 7 -28.17 -72.03 -16.96
C VAL A 7 -27.23 -72.95 -16.17
N LEU A 8 -26.36 -72.39 -15.32
CA LEU A 8 -25.83 -73.13 -14.18
C LEU A 8 -25.81 -72.23 -12.96
N ALA A 9 -26.75 -72.50 -12.08
CA ALA A 9 -26.81 -71.94 -10.77
C ALA A 9 -25.79 -72.65 -9.84
N SER A 10 -24.96 -71.90 -9.17
CA SER A 10 -24.20 -72.39 -8.00
C SER A 10 -24.45 -71.50 -6.81
N LEU A 11 -25.20 -72.04 -5.90
CA LEU A 11 -25.42 -71.58 -4.55
C LEU A 11 -24.09 -71.70 -3.81
N LEU A 12 -23.54 -70.62 -3.28
CA LEU A 12 -22.53 -70.66 -2.24
C LEU A 12 -22.90 -69.71 -1.10
N ALA A 13 -22.81 -70.25 0.09
CA ALA A 13 -23.32 -69.83 1.36
C ALA A 13 -22.91 -68.44 1.83
N LEU A 14 -23.86 -67.73 2.45
CA LEU A 14 -23.62 -66.58 3.30
C LEU A 14 -22.76 -66.98 4.50
N SER A 15 -21.58 -66.38 4.62
CA SER A 15 -20.85 -66.23 5.85
C SER A 15 -20.98 -64.77 6.32
N CYS A 16 -21.76 -64.58 7.37
CA CYS A 16 -21.97 -63.30 8.02
C CYS A 16 -20.74 -63.00 8.90
N GLY A 17 -19.75 -62.28 8.34
CA GLY A 17 -18.61 -61.76 9.08
C GLY A 17 -18.93 -60.36 9.58
N THR A 18 -19.18 -60.20 10.88
CA THR A 18 -19.28 -58.91 11.56
C THR A 18 -17.94 -58.24 11.57
N ALA A 19 -17.71 -57.33 10.60
CA ALA A 19 -16.59 -56.41 10.64
C ALA A 19 -16.87 -55.30 11.65
N SER A 20 -16.25 -55.37 12.82
CA SER A 20 -16.13 -54.28 13.77
C SER A 20 -15.38 -53.11 13.08
N ALA A 21 -16.10 -52.09 12.71
CA ALA A 21 -15.55 -50.83 12.30
C ALA A 21 -14.92 -50.12 13.52
N THR A 22 -13.64 -50.27 13.70
CA THR A 22 -12.86 -49.38 14.57
C THR A 22 -12.96 -47.97 13.99
N ARG A 23 -13.83 -47.16 14.58
CA ARG A 23 -13.80 -45.70 14.41
C ARG A 23 -12.41 -45.22 14.85
N GLY A 24 -11.55 -44.96 13.89
CA GLY A 24 -10.36 -44.20 14.11
C GLY A 24 -10.76 -42.80 14.59
N SER A 25 -10.56 -42.57 15.88
CA SER A 25 -10.67 -41.24 16.49
C SER A 25 -9.63 -40.39 15.78
N ALA A 26 -10.10 -39.57 14.83
CA ALA A 26 -9.29 -38.46 14.34
C ALA A 26 -8.92 -37.61 15.57
N LYS A 27 -7.67 -37.62 15.97
CA LYS A 27 -7.15 -36.66 16.95
C LYS A 27 -7.56 -35.28 16.45
N ALA A 28 -8.52 -34.65 17.14
CA ALA A 28 -8.78 -33.25 17.07
C ALA A 28 -7.41 -32.57 17.34
N GLY A 29 -6.88 -31.91 16.33
CA GLY A 29 -5.67 -31.15 16.49
C GLY A 29 -5.85 -30.20 17.66
N SER A 30 -4.96 -30.29 18.62
CA SER A 30 -4.89 -29.39 19.76
C SER A 30 -4.82 -27.96 19.21
N SER A 31 -5.95 -27.27 19.20
CA SER A 31 -6.00 -25.84 18.94
C SER A 31 -5.47 -25.14 20.18
N SER A 32 -4.17 -24.92 20.27
CA SER A 32 -3.62 -23.97 21.22
C SER A 32 -4.34 -22.63 21.02
N PRO A 33 -4.74 -21.93 22.08
CA PRO A 33 -5.31 -20.59 21.95
C PRO A 33 -4.27 -19.71 21.23
N PRO A 34 -4.72 -18.72 20.44
CA PRO A 34 -3.80 -17.79 19.80
C PRO A 34 -3.00 -17.05 20.87
N SER A 35 -1.80 -16.61 20.47
CA SER A 35 -0.82 -15.92 21.31
C SER A 35 -1.48 -14.91 22.25
N THR A 36 -1.06 -14.92 23.52
CA THR A 36 -1.54 -14.02 24.59
C THR A 36 -1.17 -12.56 24.34
N ASP A 37 -0.35 -12.26 23.31
CA ASP A 37 0.17 -10.93 23.03
C ASP A 37 -0.81 -10.04 22.25
N VAL A 38 -1.88 -10.62 21.66
CA VAL A 38 -2.92 -9.87 20.95
C VAL A 38 -4.25 -10.05 21.66
N ASP A 39 -4.73 -8.97 22.28
CA ASP A 39 -6.06 -8.95 22.89
C ASP A 39 -7.15 -8.99 21.80
N THR A 40 -7.98 -10.02 21.84
CA THR A 40 -9.11 -10.25 20.93
C THR A 40 -10.46 -10.19 21.64
N ALA A 41 -10.52 -9.68 22.87
CA ALA A 41 -11.74 -9.65 23.68
C ALA A 41 -12.86 -8.80 23.04
N ASN A 42 -12.48 -7.78 22.29
CA ASN A 42 -13.39 -6.87 21.57
C ASN A 42 -13.95 -7.47 20.27
N LEU A 43 -13.42 -8.60 19.80
CA LEU A 43 -13.93 -9.28 18.61
C LEU A 43 -15.16 -10.12 18.92
N THR A 44 -16.14 -10.13 18.02
CA THR A 44 -17.25 -11.10 18.05
C THR A 44 -16.71 -12.53 17.90
N ALA A 45 -17.53 -13.53 18.18
CA ALA A 45 -17.13 -14.93 18.03
C ALA A 45 -16.74 -15.28 16.58
N ARG A 46 -17.41 -14.70 15.59
CA ARG A 46 -17.10 -14.87 14.17
C ARG A 46 -15.77 -14.19 13.81
N GLU A 47 -15.59 -12.93 14.12
CA GLU A 47 -14.35 -12.19 13.83
C GLU A 47 -13.14 -12.84 14.50
N ARG A 48 -13.31 -13.39 15.70
CA ARG A 48 -12.25 -14.14 16.38
C ARG A 48 -11.92 -15.46 15.69
N SER A 49 -12.93 -16.16 15.12
CA SER A 49 -12.69 -17.34 14.29
C SER A 49 -11.90 -16.97 13.03
N ASP A 50 -12.33 -15.91 12.34
CA ASP A 50 -11.70 -15.41 11.12
C ASP A 50 -10.25 -14.93 11.41
N TYR A 51 -10.03 -14.23 12.52
CA TYR A 51 -8.70 -13.84 12.99
C TYR A 51 -7.78 -15.04 13.20
N ASN A 52 -8.26 -16.06 13.92
CA ASN A 52 -7.48 -17.26 14.19
C ASN A 52 -7.12 -18.05 12.93
N GLU A 53 -7.98 -18.03 11.92
CA GLU A 53 -7.69 -18.62 10.61
C GLU A 53 -6.62 -17.83 9.87
N LEU A 54 -6.75 -16.50 9.80
CA LEU A 54 -5.82 -15.62 9.10
C LEU A 54 -4.40 -15.67 9.71
N VAL A 55 -4.24 -15.56 11.04
CA VAL A 55 -2.92 -15.59 11.67
C VAL A 55 -2.21 -16.94 11.52
N ARG A 56 -2.95 -18.02 11.30
CA ARG A 56 -2.39 -19.38 11.07
C ARG A 56 -2.08 -19.63 9.61
N SER A 57 -2.84 -19.06 8.68
CA SER A 57 -2.68 -19.28 7.24
C SER A 57 -1.71 -18.34 6.58
N LEU A 58 -1.63 -17.07 7.05
CA LEU A 58 -0.73 -16.08 6.49
C LEU A 58 0.69 -16.24 7.01
N LEU A 59 1.65 -16.09 6.09
CA LEU A 59 3.07 -16.15 6.43
C LEU A 59 3.52 -14.87 7.14
N ALA A 60 4.50 -15.03 8.01
CA ALA A 60 5.18 -13.92 8.66
C ALA A 60 5.78 -12.94 7.62
N PRO A 61 5.79 -11.62 7.91
CA PRO A 61 6.30 -10.61 6.98
C PRO A 61 7.79 -10.71 6.64
N CYS A 62 8.56 -11.46 7.41
CA CYS A 62 10.00 -11.63 7.20
C CYS A 62 10.27 -12.88 6.35
N PRO A 63 10.79 -12.73 5.11
CA PRO A 63 10.92 -13.84 4.15
C PRO A 63 11.89 -14.93 4.59
N GLU A 64 12.81 -14.62 5.50
CA GLU A 64 13.75 -15.57 6.11
C GLU A 64 13.11 -16.49 7.16
N LEU A 65 11.86 -16.20 7.56
CA LEU A 65 11.11 -16.97 8.55
C LEU A 65 9.86 -17.58 7.92
N PRO A 66 9.93 -18.77 7.29
CA PRO A 66 8.79 -19.40 6.63
C PRO A 66 7.86 -20.06 7.65
N GLN A 67 7.23 -19.27 8.49
CA GLN A 67 6.29 -19.67 9.54
C GLN A 67 5.04 -18.79 9.48
N SER A 68 3.96 -19.21 10.12
CA SER A 68 2.74 -18.42 10.22
C SER A 68 2.94 -17.19 11.12
N ILE A 69 2.04 -16.21 11.00
CA ILE A 69 2.03 -15.04 11.88
C ILE A 69 1.87 -15.48 13.34
N SER A 70 0.96 -16.45 13.63
CA SER A 70 0.76 -16.93 15.00
C SER A 70 2.04 -17.55 15.57
N GLU A 71 2.73 -18.43 14.82
CA GLU A 71 3.99 -19.02 15.26
C GLU A 71 5.08 -17.97 15.48
N CYS A 72 5.12 -16.95 14.63
CA CYS A 72 6.09 -15.87 14.74
C CYS A 72 5.89 -15.05 16.02
N VAL A 73 4.66 -14.73 16.36
CA VAL A 73 4.32 -13.99 17.59
C VAL A 73 4.57 -14.88 18.83
N GLU A 74 4.07 -16.13 18.83
CA GLU A 74 4.23 -17.05 19.96
C GLU A 74 5.68 -17.36 20.31
N ARG A 75 6.54 -17.45 19.30
CA ARG A 75 7.98 -17.75 19.49
C ARG A 75 8.82 -16.50 19.77
N HIS A 76 8.20 -15.32 19.84
CA HIS A 76 8.92 -14.04 19.95
C HIS A 76 10.09 -13.95 18.95
N SER A 77 9.79 -14.34 17.70
CA SER A 77 10.80 -14.41 16.64
C SER A 77 11.43 -13.03 16.38
N ALA A 78 12.64 -13.03 15.82
CA ALA A 78 13.38 -11.79 15.50
C ALA A 78 12.67 -10.87 14.48
N CYS A 79 11.60 -11.34 13.85
CA CYS A 79 10.78 -10.54 12.93
C CYS A 79 9.90 -9.53 13.69
N LYS A 80 10.32 -8.30 13.74
CA LYS A 80 9.61 -7.21 14.42
C LYS A 80 8.24 -6.88 13.83
N ALA A 81 7.98 -7.29 12.60
CA ALA A 81 6.72 -7.03 11.91
C ALA A 81 5.60 -8.04 12.29
N CYS A 82 5.90 -9.14 13.01
CA CYS A 82 4.90 -10.17 13.31
C CYS A 82 3.77 -9.68 14.21
N LEU A 83 4.10 -9.04 15.34
CA LEU A 83 3.09 -8.48 16.23
C LEU A 83 2.29 -7.34 15.56
N PRO A 84 2.92 -6.36 14.89
CA PRO A 84 2.19 -5.37 14.10
C PRO A 84 1.28 -5.98 13.02
N ALA A 85 1.70 -7.05 12.36
CA ALA A 85 0.88 -7.76 11.38
C ALA A 85 -0.35 -8.43 12.02
N ALA A 86 -0.16 -9.10 13.16
CA ALA A 86 -1.25 -9.71 13.91
C ALA A 86 -2.25 -8.67 14.43
N LEU A 87 -1.77 -7.54 14.95
CA LEU A 87 -2.60 -6.42 15.39
C LEU A 87 -3.39 -5.81 14.21
N PHE A 88 -2.75 -5.64 13.06
CA PHE A 88 -3.42 -5.15 11.85
C PHE A 88 -4.59 -6.06 11.43
N LEU A 89 -4.42 -7.39 11.44
CA LEU A 89 -5.47 -8.33 11.11
C LEU A 89 -6.65 -8.21 12.09
N ARG A 90 -6.36 -8.13 13.39
CA ARG A 90 -7.37 -7.92 14.43
C ARG A 90 -8.16 -6.63 14.21
N ASP A 91 -7.46 -5.53 14.01
CA ASP A 91 -8.08 -4.20 13.88
C ASP A 91 -8.91 -4.11 12.61
N ALA A 92 -8.42 -4.64 11.50
CA ALA A 92 -9.16 -4.68 10.25
C ALA A 92 -10.49 -5.45 10.36
N LEU A 93 -10.48 -6.60 11.06
CA LEU A 93 -11.70 -7.36 11.33
C LEU A 93 -12.66 -6.62 12.27
N SER A 94 -12.15 -6.01 13.35
CA SER A 94 -12.98 -5.24 14.30
C SER A 94 -13.67 -4.03 13.65
N HIS A 95 -13.13 -3.53 12.55
CA HIS A 95 -13.76 -2.48 11.73
C HIS A 95 -14.70 -3.03 10.64
N GLY A 96 -15.07 -4.32 10.74
CA GLY A 96 -16.08 -4.94 9.87
C GLY A 96 -15.57 -5.34 8.48
N ARG A 97 -14.26 -5.36 8.24
CA ARG A 97 -13.71 -5.89 6.98
C ARG A 97 -13.88 -7.41 6.89
N THR A 98 -14.20 -7.89 5.72
CA THR A 98 -14.30 -9.33 5.47
C THR A 98 -12.91 -9.98 5.38
N PRO A 99 -12.75 -11.29 5.68
CA PRO A 99 -11.45 -11.97 5.58
C PRO A 99 -10.72 -11.76 4.24
N PRO A 100 -11.36 -11.84 3.05
CA PRO A 100 -10.68 -11.55 1.79
C PRO A 100 -10.16 -10.11 1.67
N GLN A 101 -10.90 -9.12 2.20
CA GLN A 101 -10.45 -7.72 2.22
C GLN A 101 -9.25 -7.54 3.16
N VAL A 102 -9.29 -8.18 4.33
CA VAL A 102 -8.18 -8.15 5.29
C VAL A 102 -6.93 -8.80 4.70
N GLU A 103 -7.08 -9.95 4.03
CA GLU A 103 -5.96 -10.63 3.37
C GLU A 103 -5.37 -9.78 2.23
N GLY A 104 -6.20 -9.14 1.40
CA GLY A 104 -5.77 -8.22 0.35
C GLY A 104 -4.95 -7.06 0.92
N ALA A 105 -5.47 -6.39 1.94
CA ALA A 105 -4.79 -5.30 2.62
C ALA A 105 -3.48 -5.76 3.30
N PHE A 106 -3.49 -6.93 3.93
CA PHE A 106 -2.29 -7.52 4.54
C PHE A 106 -1.19 -7.75 3.50
N ARG A 107 -1.52 -8.32 2.34
CA ARG A 107 -0.55 -8.57 1.27
C ARG A 107 0.11 -7.28 0.78
N LEU A 108 -0.66 -6.23 0.56
CA LEU A 108 -0.10 -4.93 0.14
C LEU A 108 0.85 -4.35 1.19
N ARG A 109 0.51 -4.47 2.46
CA ARG A 109 1.27 -3.86 3.54
C ARG A 109 2.47 -4.68 4.01
N PHE A 110 2.38 -6.00 4.01
CA PHE A 110 3.34 -6.88 4.70
C PHE A 110 4.04 -7.89 3.80
N ASP A 111 3.49 -8.26 2.62
CA ASP A 111 4.16 -9.22 1.75
C ASP A 111 5.46 -8.60 1.20
N PRO A 112 6.63 -9.23 1.41
CA PRO A 112 7.88 -8.76 0.84
C PRO A 112 7.87 -8.60 -0.69
N LYS A 113 7.02 -9.35 -1.39
CA LYS A 113 6.86 -9.29 -2.84
C LYS A 113 6.03 -8.09 -3.32
N ALA A 114 5.32 -7.41 -2.42
CA ALA A 114 4.52 -6.24 -2.75
C ALA A 114 5.34 -4.95 -2.87
N VAL A 115 6.65 -5.01 -2.70
CA VAL A 115 7.54 -3.86 -2.85
C VAL A 115 7.89 -3.66 -4.31
N SER A 116 7.53 -2.51 -4.88
CA SER A 116 7.93 -2.10 -6.23
C SER A 116 9.09 -1.11 -6.16
N PRO A 117 10.13 -1.27 -6.97
CA PRO A 117 11.16 -0.25 -7.10
C PRO A 117 10.57 0.98 -7.81
N ILE A 118 10.74 2.16 -7.20
CA ILE A 118 10.30 3.43 -7.78
C ILE A 118 11.53 4.30 -8.00
N ASP A 119 11.71 4.80 -9.23
CA ASP A 119 12.79 5.71 -9.53
C ASP A 119 12.46 7.13 -9.04
N THR A 120 13.12 7.56 -7.98
CA THR A 120 12.96 8.91 -7.41
C THR A 120 14.01 9.90 -7.91
N THR A 121 14.86 9.50 -8.87
CA THR A 121 15.95 10.34 -9.40
C THR A 121 15.41 11.54 -10.16
N GLY A 122 15.82 12.74 -9.73
CA GLY A 122 15.41 14.00 -10.35
C GLY A 122 13.95 14.40 -10.05
N SER A 123 13.25 13.68 -9.17
CA SER A 123 11.92 14.09 -8.70
C SER A 123 12.03 15.09 -7.55
N PRO A 124 11.11 16.05 -7.44
CA PRO A 124 11.06 16.98 -6.31
C PRO A 124 10.89 16.24 -4.98
N GLN A 125 11.66 16.65 -3.97
CA GLN A 125 11.63 16.01 -2.66
C GLN A 125 11.54 17.05 -1.55
N ALA A 126 10.87 16.69 -0.43
CA ALA A 126 10.84 17.43 0.82
C ALA A 126 11.07 16.53 2.01
N GLY A 127 11.54 17.09 3.13
CA GLY A 127 11.94 16.35 4.32
C GLY A 127 13.43 16.06 4.34
N ASP A 128 13.86 15.25 5.32
CA ASP A 128 15.28 14.86 5.43
C ASP A 128 15.64 13.84 4.32
N PRO A 129 16.64 14.12 3.47
CA PRO A 129 17.07 13.17 2.41
C PRO A 129 17.48 11.79 2.95
N LYS A 130 17.85 11.70 4.22
CA LYS A 130 18.25 10.47 4.91
C LYS A 130 17.11 9.77 5.63
N ALA A 131 15.89 10.35 5.61
CA ALA A 131 14.74 9.76 6.26
C ALA A 131 14.47 8.34 5.73
N PRO A 132 14.31 7.35 6.61
CA PRO A 132 14.12 5.95 6.19
C PRO A 132 12.73 5.65 5.63
N VAL A 133 11.74 6.51 5.91
CA VAL A 133 10.39 6.36 5.36
C VAL A 133 10.23 7.31 4.18
N VAL A 134 9.94 6.75 3.02
CA VAL A 134 9.76 7.47 1.78
C VAL A 134 8.32 7.38 1.33
N ILE A 135 7.64 8.53 1.27
CA ILE A 135 6.32 8.65 0.65
C ILE A 135 6.55 9.08 -0.80
N VAL A 136 6.03 8.35 -1.77
CA VAL A 136 5.98 8.77 -3.16
C VAL A 136 4.53 9.02 -3.54
N GLU A 137 4.23 10.20 -4.05
CA GLU A 137 2.91 10.60 -4.48
C GLU A 137 2.89 10.92 -5.96
N TRP A 138 2.04 10.22 -6.75
CA TRP A 138 1.65 10.67 -8.09
C TRP A 138 0.39 11.51 -7.96
N ALA A 139 0.48 12.75 -8.44
CA ALA A 139 -0.57 13.73 -8.24
C ALA A 139 -0.81 14.61 -9.48
N ASP A 140 -2.02 15.18 -9.50
CA ASP A 140 -2.49 16.18 -10.45
C ASP A 140 -2.94 17.43 -9.69
N PHE A 141 -2.49 18.59 -10.12
CA PHE A 141 -2.79 19.88 -9.46
C PHE A 141 -4.26 20.32 -9.61
N GLU A 142 -5.02 19.72 -10.51
CA GLU A 142 -6.47 19.94 -10.61
C GLU A 142 -7.29 18.92 -9.82
N CYS A 143 -6.67 17.86 -9.26
CA CYS A 143 -7.37 16.86 -8.47
C CYS A 143 -7.62 17.34 -7.02
N PRO A 144 -8.88 17.48 -6.56
CA PRO A 144 -9.19 17.95 -5.21
C PRO A 144 -8.75 16.96 -4.12
N PHE A 145 -8.67 15.68 -4.45
CA PHE A 145 -8.17 14.65 -3.53
C PHE A 145 -6.65 14.79 -3.35
N CYS A 146 -5.89 15.21 -4.40
CA CYS A 146 -4.47 15.51 -4.29
C CYS A 146 -4.21 16.72 -3.39
N ALA A 147 -5.02 17.78 -3.52
CA ALA A 147 -4.90 18.95 -2.63
C ALA A 147 -5.10 18.58 -1.15
N ARG A 148 -5.98 17.62 -0.85
CA ARG A 148 -6.19 17.10 0.50
C ARG A 148 -5.03 16.23 0.96
N ALA A 149 -4.55 15.32 0.08
CA ALA A 149 -3.41 14.46 0.37
C ALA A 149 -2.14 15.28 0.64
N SER A 150 -1.86 16.29 -0.18
CA SER A 150 -0.74 17.21 -0.01
C SER A 150 -0.73 17.87 1.38
N LYS A 151 -1.86 18.41 1.83
CA LYS A 151 -1.96 19.01 3.19
C LYS A 151 -1.65 18.00 4.28
N PHE A 152 -2.16 16.78 4.14
CA PHE A 152 -1.92 15.71 5.11
C PHE A 152 -0.45 15.26 5.12
N ILE A 153 0.19 15.15 3.96
CA ILE A 153 1.61 14.83 3.84
C ILE A 153 2.47 15.95 4.47
N ASP A 154 2.11 17.20 4.25
CA ASP A 154 2.78 18.36 4.88
C ASP A 154 2.71 18.30 6.41
N GLU A 155 1.56 17.93 6.96
CA GLU A 155 1.41 17.75 8.42
C GLU A 155 2.28 16.60 8.93
N ILE A 156 2.38 15.50 8.18
CA ILE A 156 3.27 14.39 8.52
C ILE A 156 4.72 14.85 8.57
N LEU A 157 5.19 15.57 7.54
CA LEU A 157 6.56 16.09 7.49
C LEU A 157 6.87 17.01 8.66
N LYS A 158 5.95 17.91 9.02
CA LYS A 158 6.10 18.84 10.16
C LYS A 158 6.13 18.12 11.49
N ASN A 159 5.32 17.09 11.67
CA ASN A 159 5.18 16.38 12.93
C ASN A 159 6.17 15.23 13.11
N ARG A 160 6.88 14.82 12.04
CA ARG A 160 7.85 13.71 12.04
C ARG A 160 9.17 14.09 11.39
N PRO A 161 9.84 15.16 11.85
CA PRO A 161 11.11 15.62 11.27
C PRO A 161 12.17 14.51 11.35
N GLY A 162 12.90 14.31 10.27
CA GLY A 162 13.96 13.30 10.15
C GLY A 162 13.46 11.86 9.99
N ARG A 163 12.15 11.60 10.10
CA ARG A 163 11.59 10.25 9.96
C ARG A 163 11.05 9.97 8.56
N VAL A 164 10.52 11.00 7.91
CA VAL A 164 9.81 10.91 6.63
C VAL A 164 10.39 11.89 5.64
N ARG A 165 10.49 11.49 4.40
CA ARG A 165 10.62 12.37 3.24
C ARG A 165 9.53 12.06 2.24
N THR A 166 9.11 13.06 1.46
CA THR A 166 8.19 12.89 0.35
C THR A 166 8.87 13.13 -0.98
N VAL A 167 8.38 12.45 -2.00
CA VAL A 167 8.78 12.57 -3.41
C VAL A 167 7.53 12.80 -4.23
N PHE A 168 7.51 13.85 -5.02
CA PHE A 168 6.41 14.16 -5.90
C PHE A 168 6.65 13.63 -7.32
N LYS A 169 5.61 13.06 -7.91
CA LYS A 169 5.56 12.55 -9.28
C LYS A 169 4.39 13.16 -10.03
N PHE A 170 4.63 13.57 -11.26
CA PHE A 170 3.60 14.17 -12.11
C PHE A 170 2.70 13.10 -12.73
N PHE A 171 1.38 13.25 -12.54
CA PHE A 171 0.40 12.40 -13.23
C PHE A 171 -0.84 13.22 -13.62
N PRO A 172 -0.70 14.15 -14.59
CA PRO A 172 -1.83 14.93 -15.09
C PRO A 172 -2.86 14.00 -15.76
N LEU A 173 -4.12 14.11 -15.31
CA LEU A 173 -5.23 13.30 -15.80
C LEU A 173 -5.85 13.90 -17.06
N SER A 174 -6.18 13.08 -18.05
CA SER A 174 -6.78 13.52 -19.31
C SER A 174 -8.14 14.21 -19.15
N GLY A 175 -8.82 14.00 -18.02
CA GLY A 175 -10.09 14.66 -17.68
C GLY A 175 -9.94 16.06 -17.07
N HIS A 176 -8.73 16.49 -16.78
CA HIS A 176 -8.43 17.79 -16.18
C HIS A 176 -7.89 18.76 -17.25
N PRO A 177 -8.62 19.85 -17.56
CA PRO A 177 -8.31 20.70 -18.70
C PRO A 177 -6.94 21.39 -18.59
N HIS A 178 -6.44 21.65 -17.39
CA HIS A 178 -5.15 22.32 -17.15
C HIS A 178 -4.13 21.41 -16.46
N GLY A 179 -4.39 20.10 -16.32
CA GLY A 179 -3.50 19.17 -15.65
C GLY A 179 -2.09 19.16 -16.24
N GLU A 180 -1.97 19.04 -17.57
CA GLU A 180 -0.69 19.14 -18.29
C GLU A 180 0.00 20.49 -18.11
N LEU A 181 -0.79 21.56 -18.18
CA LEU A 181 -0.32 22.93 -18.06
C LEU A 181 0.31 23.19 -16.68
N THR A 182 -0.38 22.76 -15.62
CA THR A 182 0.05 22.92 -14.23
C THR A 182 1.24 22.03 -13.89
N ALA A 183 1.26 20.78 -14.38
CA ALA A 183 2.39 19.88 -14.23
C ALA A 183 3.66 20.46 -14.88
N ALA A 184 3.55 20.97 -16.11
CA ALA A 184 4.65 21.63 -16.79
C ALA A 184 5.14 22.89 -16.04
N ALA A 185 4.20 23.69 -15.50
CA ALA A 185 4.55 24.87 -14.72
C ALA A 185 5.33 24.55 -13.44
N ALA A 186 4.90 23.52 -12.71
CA ALA A 186 5.59 23.06 -11.51
C ALA A 186 6.97 22.46 -11.84
N ALA A 187 7.08 21.71 -12.96
CA ALA A 187 8.35 21.17 -13.42
C ALA A 187 9.32 22.29 -13.87
N ALA A 188 8.82 23.37 -14.50
CA ALA A 188 9.63 24.55 -14.85
C ALA A 188 10.10 25.32 -13.60
N ALA A 189 9.24 25.44 -12.59
CA ALA A 189 9.61 26.04 -11.30
C ALA A 189 10.68 25.22 -10.58
N ASP A 190 10.67 23.89 -10.72
CA ASP A 190 11.69 23.00 -10.17
C ASP A 190 13.07 23.28 -10.72
N LEU A 191 13.20 23.65 -12.02
CA LEU A 191 14.47 24.06 -12.65
C LEU A 191 15.06 25.33 -12.05
N GLN A 192 14.27 26.10 -11.29
CA GLN A 192 14.70 27.26 -10.51
C GLN A 192 14.74 27.01 -8.99
N GLY A 193 14.61 25.73 -8.54
CA GLY A 193 14.57 25.36 -7.13
C GLY A 193 13.32 25.84 -6.39
N LYS A 194 12.23 26.11 -7.10
CA LYS A 194 10.97 26.66 -6.59
C LYS A 194 9.78 25.69 -6.77
N PHE A 195 10.06 24.38 -6.84
CA PHE A 195 8.98 23.39 -6.97
C PHE A 195 7.94 23.54 -5.83
N TRP A 196 8.36 23.45 -4.59
CA TRP A 196 7.43 23.45 -3.46
C TRP A 196 6.63 24.75 -3.32
N PRO A 197 7.21 25.95 -3.47
CA PRO A 197 6.42 27.19 -3.53
C PRO A 197 5.39 27.20 -4.66
N MET A 198 5.68 26.61 -5.83
CA MET A 198 4.74 26.50 -6.95
C MET A 198 3.65 25.48 -6.62
N HIS A 199 4.04 24.30 -6.14
CA HIS A 199 3.14 23.22 -5.71
C HIS A 199 2.09 23.71 -4.71
N ASP A 200 2.51 24.38 -3.64
CA ASP A 200 1.62 24.88 -2.60
C ASP A 200 0.61 25.89 -3.15
N GLN A 201 1.07 26.81 -3.99
CA GLN A 201 0.20 27.82 -4.60
C GLN A 201 -0.76 27.24 -5.64
N LEU A 202 -0.35 26.21 -6.40
CA LEU A 202 -1.23 25.54 -7.34
C LEU A 202 -2.38 24.83 -6.58
N PHE A 203 -2.07 24.06 -5.54
CA PHE A 203 -3.11 23.42 -4.74
C PHE A 203 -3.98 24.42 -3.95
N GLU A 204 -3.40 25.49 -3.41
CA GLU A 204 -4.16 26.53 -2.70
C GLU A 204 -5.18 27.23 -3.62
N LYS A 205 -4.79 27.51 -4.86
CA LYS A 205 -5.60 28.26 -5.83
C LYS A 205 -6.43 27.37 -6.77
N GLN A 206 -6.38 26.05 -6.60
CA GLN A 206 -7.02 25.07 -7.46
C GLN A 206 -8.52 25.35 -7.70
N SER A 207 -9.26 25.68 -6.65
CA SER A 207 -10.71 25.93 -6.71
C SER A 207 -11.11 27.15 -7.56
N GLY A 208 -10.17 28.06 -7.81
CA GLY A 208 -10.39 29.26 -8.64
C GLY A 208 -10.07 29.09 -10.12
N GLY A 209 -9.67 27.86 -10.51
CA GLY A 209 -9.16 27.56 -11.86
C GLY A 209 -7.68 27.94 -12.02
N LEU A 210 -6.98 27.15 -12.84
CA LEU A 210 -5.52 27.21 -13.01
C LEU A 210 -5.15 27.46 -14.49
N ASP A 211 -5.71 28.52 -15.07
CA ASP A 211 -5.33 28.94 -16.42
C ASP A 211 -3.92 29.55 -16.48
N GLU A 212 -3.41 29.82 -17.67
CA GLU A 212 -2.09 30.41 -17.89
C GLU A 212 -1.89 31.75 -17.18
N VAL A 213 -2.95 32.58 -17.09
CA VAL A 213 -2.88 33.91 -16.43
C VAL A 213 -2.62 33.70 -14.94
N LYS A 214 -3.34 32.81 -14.31
CA LYS A 214 -3.21 32.47 -12.90
C LYS A 214 -1.83 31.86 -12.60
N ILE A 215 -1.35 30.97 -13.45
CA ILE A 215 -0.02 30.34 -13.31
C ILE A 215 1.09 31.39 -13.39
N ARG A 216 1.03 32.36 -14.33
CA ARG A 216 2.00 33.46 -14.41
C ARG A 216 1.93 34.40 -13.19
N GLU A 217 0.74 34.60 -12.64
CA GLU A 217 0.58 35.34 -11.38
C GLU A 217 1.26 34.61 -10.22
N ILE A 218 1.10 33.29 -10.11
CA ILE A 218 1.77 32.47 -9.13
C ILE A 218 3.29 32.53 -9.31
N ALA A 219 3.79 32.33 -10.53
CA ALA A 219 5.20 32.38 -10.85
C ALA A 219 5.86 33.71 -10.41
N ARG A 220 5.17 34.84 -10.63
CA ARG A 220 5.61 36.17 -10.17
C ARG A 220 5.61 36.25 -8.64
N THR A 221 4.55 35.75 -8.00
CA THR A 221 4.36 35.82 -6.55
C THR A 221 5.44 35.04 -5.80
N ILE A 222 5.82 33.86 -6.31
CA ILE A 222 6.87 33.04 -5.70
C ILE A 222 8.29 33.47 -6.09
N GLY A 223 8.42 34.52 -6.91
CA GLY A 223 9.69 35.15 -7.24
C GLY A 223 10.53 34.33 -8.24
N LEU A 224 9.91 33.75 -9.27
CA LEU A 224 10.62 33.14 -10.39
C LEU A 224 11.20 34.23 -11.33
N ASP A 225 12.32 33.91 -11.97
CA ASP A 225 12.70 34.59 -13.19
C ASP A 225 11.67 34.25 -14.26
N LEU A 226 10.84 35.25 -14.61
CA LEU A 226 9.70 35.04 -15.51
C LEU A 226 10.15 34.71 -16.93
N ALA A 227 11.25 35.33 -17.42
CA ALA A 227 11.74 35.06 -18.77
C ALA A 227 12.24 33.60 -18.89
N LYS A 228 12.98 33.14 -17.89
CA LYS A 228 13.44 31.76 -17.81
C LYS A 228 12.27 30.80 -17.60
N PHE A 229 11.29 31.14 -16.75
CA PHE A 229 10.13 30.34 -16.52
C PHE A 229 9.31 30.10 -17.80
N GLU A 230 9.01 31.12 -18.58
CA GLU A 230 8.27 30.99 -19.86
C GLU A 230 9.04 30.11 -20.87
N GLN A 231 10.35 30.23 -20.93
CA GLN A 231 11.20 29.40 -21.80
C GLN A 231 11.15 27.93 -21.33
N ASP A 232 11.32 27.70 -20.05
CA ASP A 232 11.35 26.34 -19.47
C ASP A 232 9.97 25.68 -19.53
N TRP A 233 8.89 26.44 -19.26
CA TRP A 233 7.51 25.93 -19.21
C TRP A 233 7.06 25.26 -20.52
N SER A 234 7.51 25.76 -21.66
CA SER A 234 7.22 25.19 -22.98
C SER A 234 8.33 24.26 -23.51
N SER A 235 9.35 23.96 -22.70
CA SER A 235 10.51 23.21 -23.18
C SER A 235 10.27 21.69 -23.25
N ASP A 236 10.96 21.04 -24.20
CA ASP A 236 10.97 19.58 -24.32
C ASP A 236 11.50 18.90 -23.03
N ALA A 237 12.44 19.53 -22.32
CA ALA A 237 12.99 19.00 -21.08
C ALA A 237 11.93 18.88 -19.98
N VAL A 238 11.08 19.89 -19.83
CA VAL A 238 9.96 19.89 -18.88
C VAL A 238 8.93 18.86 -19.30
N LYS A 239 8.57 18.79 -20.58
CA LYS A 239 7.65 17.78 -21.09
C LYS A 239 8.17 16.37 -20.83
N GLN A 240 9.43 16.08 -21.13
CA GLN A 240 10.05 14.77 -20.88
C GLN A 240 10.02 14.38 -19.40
N LYS A 241 10.19 15.35 -18.49
CA LYS A 241 10.10 15.12 -17.04
C LYS A 241 8.70 14.66 -16.63
N VAL A 242 7.66 15.32 -17.11
CA VAL A 242 6.26 14.94 -16.85
C VAL A 242 5.92 13.57 -17.49
N ASP A 243 6.34 13.38 -18.75
CA ASP A 243 6.10 12.13 -19.49
C ASP A 243 6.82 10.93 -18.86
N LYS A 244 8.01 11.12 -18.28
CA LYS A 244 8.73 10.07 -17.54
C LYS A 244 7.91 9.57 -16.35
N ASP A 245 7.42 10.48 -15.54
CA ASP A 245 6.63 10.13 -14.35
C ASP A 245 5.29 9.47 -14.73
N ARG A 246 4.65 9.95 -15.81
CA ARG A 246 3.44 9.32 -16.37
C ARG A 246 3.72 7.90 -16.87
N THR A 247 4.80 7.70 -17.62
CA THR A 247 5.17 6.38 -18.15
C THR A 247 5.43 5.38 -17.02
N GLU A 248 6.08 5.80 -15.93
CA GLU A 248 6.28 4.96 -14.76
C GLU A 248 4.93 4.63 -14.09
N ALA A 249 4.03 5.61 -13.95
CA ALA A 249 2.68 5.41 -13.42
C ALA A 249 1.88 4.39 -14.25
N ASP A 250 1.92 4.51 -15.58
CA ASP A 250 1.26 3.58 -16.50
C ASP A 250 1.79 2.14 -16.34
N HIS A 251 3.13 1.97 -16.19
CA HIS A 251 3.75 0.66 -15.93
C HIS A 251 3.34 0.08 -14.57
N LEU A 252 3.07 0.92 -13.59
CA LEU A 252 2.56 0.52 -12.28
C LEU A 252 1.04 0.29 -12.27
N GLY A 253 0.36 0.53 -13.40
CA GLY A 253 -1.09 0.36 -13.54
C GLY A 253 -1.93 1.43 -12.85
N LEU A 254 -1.38 2.64 -12.66
CA LEU A 254 -2.08 3.75 -12.03
C LEU A 254 -3.15 4.31 -12.97
N THR A 255 -4.36 4.52 -12.45
CA THR A 255 -5.51 4.97 -13.24
C THR A 255 -6.17 6.26 -12.73
N GLY A 256 -5.65 6.85 -11.68
CA GLY A 256 -6.19 8.06 -11.04
C GLY A 256 -5.17 8.77 -10.16
N THR A 257 -5.63 9.73 -9.35
CA THR A 257 -4.81 10.46 -8.38
C THR A 257 -5.62 10.81 -7.12
N PRO A 258 -4.98 10.95 -5.92
CA PRO A 258 -3.56 10.66 -5.67
C PRO A 258 -3.28 9.17 -5.62
N PHE A 259 -2.11 8.74 -6.09
CA PHE A 259 -1.54 7.43 -5.79
C PHE A 259 -0.37 7.59 -4.83
N ILE A 260 -0.43 6.89 -3.71
CA ILE A 260 0.56 7.01 -2.63
C ILE A 260 1.25 5.67 -2.41
N TRP A 261 2.58 5.74 -2.29
CA TRP A 261 3.44 4.61 -1.97
C TRP A 261 4.26 4.92 -0.73
N ILE A 262 4.44 3.94 0.14
CA ILE A 262 5.31 4.03 1.31
C ILE A 262 6.38 2.96 1.20
N ASN A 263 7.64 3.35 1.10
CA ASN A 263 8.77 2.43 0.94
C ASN A 263 8.55 1.39 -0.18
N GLY A 264 8.01 1.82 -1.33
CA GLY A 264 7.72 0.96 -2.47
C GLY A 264 6.46 0.11 -2.34
N ARG A 265 5.61 0.33 -1.34
CA ARG A 265 4.34 -0.37 -1.14
C ARG A 265 3.16 0.55 -1.43
N HIS A 266 2.26 0.08 -2.25
CA HIS A 266 1.06 0.85 -2.63
C HIS A 266 0.07 0.97 -1.47
N VAL A 267 -0.34 2.20 -1.16
CA VAL A 267 -1.44 2.50 -0.25
C VAL A 267 -2.74 2.56 -1.06
N ASP A 268 -3.30 1.40 -1.36
CA ASP A 268 -4.49 1.27 -2.18
C ASP A 268 -5.74 1.76 -1.42
N SER A 269 -6.41 2.78 -1.97
CA SER A 269 -7.60 3.40 -1.38
C SER A 269 -8.81 2.47 -1.25
N HIS A 270 -8.82 1.30 -1.92
CA HIS A 270 -9.84 0.26 -1.70
C HIS A 270 -9.67 -0.43 -0.34
N PHE A 271 -8.45 -0.45 0.20
CA PHE A 271 -8.13 -1.14 1.45
C PHE A 271 -7.74 -0.19 2.57
N PHE A 272 -7.24 1.02 2.25
CA PHE A 272 -6.69 1.94 3.22
C PHE A 272 -7.34 3.32 3.13
N ASN A 273 -7.61 3.91 4.27
CA ASN A 273 -7.98 5.30 4.38
C ASN A 273 -6.73 6.15 4.60
N LEU A 274 -6.56 7.20 3.81
CA LEU A 274 -5.38 8.05 3.89
C LEU A 274 -5.19 8.67 5.29
N GLU A 275 -6.27 9.13 5.89
CA GLU A 275 -6.23 9.85 7.17
C GLU A 275 -6.03 8.89 8.36
N ASP A 276 -6.62 7.68 8.30
CA ASP A 276 -6.60 6.73 9.41
C ASP A 276 -5.40 5.78 9.35
N ASP A 277 -5.02 5.31 8.14
CA ASP A 277 -4.05 4.23 7.98
C ASP A 277 -2.62 4.70 7.69
N LEU A 278 -2.42 5.91 7.14
CA LEU A 278 -1.11 6.36 6.68
C LEU A 278 -0.13 6.56 7.86
N LEU A 279 -0.59 7.18 8.94
CA LEU A 279 0.26 7.43 10.12
C LEU A 279 0.71 6.13 10.81
N PRO A 280 -0.18 5.15 11.11
CA PRO A 280 0.24 3.86 11.64
C PRO A 280 1.16 3.09 10.71
N TRP A 281 1.01 3.26 9.39
CA TRP A 281 1.92 2.63 8.43
C TRP A 281 3.31 3.25 8.49
N ILE A 282 3.40 4.56 8.47
CA ILE A 282 4.66 5.31 8.58
C ILE A 282 5.39 4.98 9.89
N ASP A 283 4.69 4.96 11.02
CA ASP A 283 5.29 4.66 12.30
C ASP A 283 5.82 3.21 12.37
N LEU A 284 5.12 2.26 11.73
CA LEU A 284 5.63 0.91 11.56
C LEU A 284 6.91 0.88 10.71
N GLU A 285 6.90 1.51 9.54
CA GLU A 285 8.08 1.55 8.66
C GLU A 285 9.28 2.21 9.35
N TRP A 286 9.04 3.29 10.10
CA TRP A 286 10.08 3.89 10.93
C TRP A 286 10.67 2.89 11.92
N ASN A 287 9.84 2.18 12.67
CA ASN A 287 10.29 1.23 13.69
C ASN A 287 11.06 0.04 13.07
N LEU A 288 10.68 -0.38 11.88
CA LEU A 288 11.37 -1.48 11.17
C LEU A 288 12.75 -1.07 10.65
N HIS A 289 12.94 0.20 10.26
CA HIS A 289 14.16 0.68 9.59
C HIS A 289 15.10 1.46 10.51
N SER A 290 14.61 2.10 11.58
CA SER A 290 15.44 2.94 12.47
C SER A 290 16.49 2.14 13.24
N GLU A 291 16.22 0.89 13.54
CA GLU A 291 17.15 0.05 14.31
C GLU A 291 18.18 -0.69 13.45
N SER A 292 17.91 -0.85 12.13
CA SER A 292 18.92 -1.38 11.20
C SER A 292 20.08 -0.40 10.98
N ALA A 293 19.86 0.90 11.23
CA ALA A 293 20.89 1.93 11.20
C ALA A 293 21.76 1.98 12.47
N SER A 294 21.26 1.49 13.60
CA SER A 294 21.99 1.48 14.89
C SER A 294 22.87 0.24 15.08
N ALA A 295 22.75 -0.77 14.20
CA ALA A 295 23.45 -2.05 14.28
C ALA A 295 24.69 -2.13 13.34
N LYS A 296 25.04 -1.03 12.67
CA LYS A 296 26.27 -0.87 11.87
C LYS A 296 27.21 0.12 12.53
#